data_99e9d7dfa43a0d48aefb80d82400476a
#
_entry.id   99e9d7dfa43a0d48aefb80d82400476a
#
_cell.length_a   1.000
_cell.length_b   1.000
_cell.length_c   1.000
_cell.angle_alpha   90.00
_cell.angle_beta   90.00
_cell.angle_gamma   90.00
#
_symmetry.space_group_name_H-M   'P 1'
#
loop_
_entity.id
_entity.type
_entity.pdbx_description
1 polymer ?
#
loop_
_entity_poly.entity_id
_entity_poly.type
_entity_poly.pdbx_seq_one_letter_code
_entity_poly.pdbx_strand_id
1 'polypeptide(L)'
;PDTVVKVAADTAEFLSYDLFKWISPYPFGYYITQISSIGVKSGEYDLRFALKHSEDAKGNDVLEVASNDGTDFAPEEMVKNFRMYYKAMLGVEMIDYTGLSAEENAALAADSSNMMYSFTYTTLSGKETTIAFYPYSTRRCLVTINGKGEFYVLIDRVEKMISDTGKLL
;
A
#
# COMPACT_ATOMS: atom_id res chain seq x y z
N PRO A 1 17.68 42.57 -11.89
CA PRO A 1 16.70 43.26 -11.08
C PRO A 1 15.71 42.23 -10.50
N ASP A 2 15.72 42.11 -9.14
CA ASP A 2 14.81 41.20 -8.43
C ASP A 2 13.41 41.84 -8.46
N THR A 3 12.52 41.24 -9.26
CA THR A 3 11.13 41.72 -9.33
C THR A 3 10.35 41.09 -8.20
N VAL A 4 9.99 41.87 -7.20
CA VAL A 4 9.07 41.45 -6.14
C VAL A 4 7.64 41.59 -6.66
N VAL A 5 6.94 40.48 -6.79
CA VAL A 5 5.53 40.45 -7.17
C VAL A 5 4.68 40.33 -5.90
N LYS A 6 3.73 41.27 -5.72
CA LYS A 6 2.71 41.14 -4.65
C LYS A 6 1.59 40.23 -5.16
N VAL A 7 1.34 39.15 -4.44
CA VAL A 7 0.16 38.28 -4.64
C VAL A 7 -0.82 38.47 -3.48
N ALA A 8 -2.12 38.32 -3.75
CA ALA A 8 -3.12 38.38 -2.67
C ALA A 8 -2.87 37.21 -1.68
N ALA A 9 -3.14 37.45 -0.40
CA ALA A 9 -2.86 36.48 0.66
C ALA A 9 -3.60 35.16 0.46
N ASP A 10 -4.86 35.22 -0.01
CA ASP A 10 -5.68 34.05 -0.35
C ASP A 10 -5.10 33.21 -1.52
N THR A 11 -4.46 33.88 -2.48
CA THR A 11 -3.78 33.22 -3.62
C THR A 11 -2.54 32.44 -3.15
N ALA A 12 -1.94 32.81 -2.02
CA ALA A 12 -0.72 32.21 -1.48
C ALA A 12 -0.99 31.33 -0.22
N GLU A 13 -2.26 31.15 0.17
CA GLU A 13 -2.65 30.37 1.35
C GLU A 13 -2.09 28.95 1.32
N PHE A 14 -2.01 28.33 0.13
CA PHE A 14 -1.47 26.99 -0.04
C PHE A 14 -0.03 26.83 0.45
N LEU A 15 0.77 27.92 0.50
CA LEU A 15 2.15 27.88 1.02
C LEU A 15 2.20 27.64 2.53
N SER A 16 1.09 27.86 3.25
CA SER A 16 0.97 27.60 4.68
C SER A 16 0.47 26.19 4.98
N TYR A 17 0.14 25.40 3.97
CA TYR A 17 -0.39 24.06 4.17
C TYR A 17 0.69 23.12 4.70
N ASP A 18 0.27 22.27 5.63
CA ASP A 18 1.07 21.16 6.11
C ASP A 18 1.46 20.22 4.96
N LEU A 19 2.64 19.58 5.05
CA LEU A 19 3.15 18.65 4.04
C LEU A 19 2.13 17.55 3.70
N PHE A 20 1.36 17.09 4.69
CA PHE A 20 0.32 16.08 4.50
C PHE A 20 -0.74 16.46 3.45
N LYS A 21 -1.01 17.76 3.27
CA LYS A 21 -1.91 18.25 2.23
C LYS A 21 -1.34 18.21 0.81
N TRP A 22 -0.02 18.00 0.69
CA TRP A 22 0.68 17.97 -0.59
C TRP A 22 0.99 16.57 -1.09
N ILE A 23 0.84 15.56 -0.27
CA ILE A 23 1.10 14.16 -0.62
C ILE A 23 -0.19 13.41 -0.89
N SER A 24 -0.08 12.30 -1.63
CA SER A 24 -1.19 11.37 -1.73
C SER A 24 -1.45 10.74 -0.35
N PRO A 25 -2.69 10.72 0.15
CA PRO A 25 -3.01 10.03 1.39
C PRO A 25 -2.96 8.51 1.24
N TYR A 26 -2.82 7.99 0.02
CA TYR A 26 -2.78 6.56 -0.25
C TYR A 26 -1.33 6.09 -0.40
N PRO A 27 -0.82 5.22 0.50
CA PRO A 27 0.54 4.70 0.42
C PRO A 27 0.73 3.77 -0.79
N PHE A 28 -0.38 3.24 -1.33
CA PHE A 28 -0.40 2.39 -2.52
C PHE A 28 -1.41 2.95 -3.53
N GLY A 29 -0.99 3.20 -4.76
CA GLY A 29 -1.81 3.88 -5.77
C GLY A 29 -1.58 3.40 -7.22
N TYR A 30 -1.13 2.15 -7.41
CA TYR A 30 -0.95 1.59 -8.75
C TYR A 30 -2.21 0.89 -9.25
N TYR A 31 -2.46 0.97 -10.55
CA TYR A 31 -3.44 0.10 -11.20
C TYR A 31 -2.92 -1.34 -11.22
N ILE A 32 -3.82 -2.32 -11.09
CA ILE A 32 -3.46 -3.73 -11.09
C ILE A 32 -2.68 -4.13 -12.35
N THR A 33 -3.00 -3.52 -13.49
CA THR A 33 -2.32 -3.70 -14.78
C THR A 33 -0.88 -3.20 -14.82
N GLN A 34 -0.42 -2.50 -13.79
CA GLN A 34 0.96 -2.00 -13.68
C GLN A 34 1.85 -2.89 -12.80
N ILE A 35 1.27 -3.93 -12.18
CA ILE A 35 1.91 -4.77 -11.19
C ILE A 35 2.17 -6.15 -11.78
N SER A 36 3.37 -6.68 -11.59
CA SER A 36 3.78 -8.02 -12.01
C SER A 36 3.75 -9.06 -10.88
N SER A 37 3.89 -8.64 -9.62
CA SER A 37 3.78 -9.55 -8.48
C SER A 37 3.41 -8.81 -7.19
N ILE A 38 2.78 -9.55 -6.27
CA ILE A 38 2.49 -9.11 -4.91
C ILE A 38 2.89 -10.22 -3.95
N GLY A 39 3.76 -9.89 -2.98
CA GLY A 39 4.04 -10.73 -1.81
C GLY A 39 3.28 -10.18 -0.60
N VAL A 40 2.76 -11.05 0.25
CA VAL A 40 2.02 -10.70 1.46
C VAL A 40 2.62 -11.43 2.64
N LYS A 41 2.86 -10.71 3.73
CA LYS A 41 3.40 -11.28 4.96
C LYS A 41 2.68 -10.76 6.20
N SER A 42 2.32 -11.69 7.08
CA SER A 42 1.80 -11.43 8.43
C SER A 42 2.24 -12.57 9.35
N GLY A 43 1.76 -12.58 10.60
CA GLY A 43 1.99 -13.72 11.51
C GLY A 43 1.38 -15.05 11.00
N GLU A 44 0.37 -15.00 10.14
CA GLU A 44 -0.37 -16.17 9.64
C GLU A 44 -0.03 -16.50 8.18
N TYR A 45 0.42 -15.51 7.39
CA TYR A 45 0.58 -15.66 5.95
C TYR A 45 1.99 -15.26 5.50
N ASP A 46 2.52 -16.03 4.55
CA ASP A 46 3.70 -15.70 3.75
C ASP A 46 3.41 -16.19 2.32
N LEU A 47 2.75 -15.33 1.54
CA LEU A 47 2.21 -15.68 0.23
C LEU A 47 2.85 -14.81 -0.85
N ARG A 48 2.97 -15.36 -2.05
CA ARG A 48 3.42 -14.63 -3.22
C ARG A 48 2.50 -14.93 -4.40
N PHE A 49 2.13 -13.88 -5.13
CA PHE A 49 1.28 -13.96 -6.32
C PHE A 49 2.02 -13.33 -7.51
N ALA A 50 2.13 -14.05 -8.59
CA ALA A 50 2.54 -13.51 -9.87
C ALA A 50 1.29 -13.10 -10.65
N LEU A 51 1.34 -11.93 -11.29
CA LEU A 51 0.24 -11.36 -12.06
C LEU A 51 0.64 -11.33 -13.54
N LYS A 52 -0.19 -11.92 -14.38
CA LYS A 52 -0.03 -11.89 -15.82
C LYS A 52 -1.23 -11.21 -16.44
N HIS A 53 -0.96 -10.29 -17.32
CA HIS A 53 -1.94 -9.49 -18.04
C HIS A 53 -1.94 -9.86 -19.51
N SER A 54 -3.11 -10.05 -20.08
CA SER A 54 -3.34 -10.28 -21.50
C SER A 54 -4.63 -9.59 -21.93
N GLU A 55 -4.91 -9.55 -23.23
CA GLU A 55 -6.16 -9.06 -23.77
C GLU A 55 -6.95 -10.23 -24.38
N ASP A 56 -8.25 -10.25 -24.17
CA ASP A 56 -9.15 -11.19 -24.86
C ASP A 56 -9.36 -10.74 -26.32
N ALA A 57 -10.08 -11.57 -27.08
CA ALA A 57 -10.40 -11.29 -28.48
C ALA A 57 -11.25 -10.00 -28.70
N LYS A 58 -11.77 -9.42 -27.62
CA LYS A 58 -12.55 -8.17 -27.62
C LYS A 58 -11.76 -6.97 -27.11
N GLY A 59 -10.48 -7.16 -26.74
CA GLY A 59 -9.62 -6.11 -26.18
C GLY A 59 -9.87 -5.83 -24.69
N ASN A 60 -10.53 -6.71 -23.94
CA ASN A 60 -10.69 -6.56 -22.52
C ASN A 60 -9.46 -7.12 -21.79
N ASP A 61 -9.07 -6.46 -20.68
CA ASP A 61 -7.99 -6.94 -19.82
C ASP A 61 -8.36 -8.25 -19.12
N VAL A 62 -7.51 -9.26 -19.32
CA VAL A 62 -7.59 -10.56 -18.65
C VAL A 62 -6.44 -10.67 -17.67
N LEU A 63 -6.79 -10.77 -16.39
CA LEU A 63 -5.85 -11.00 -15.30
C LEU A 63 -5.78 -12.50 -14.99
N GLU A 64 -4.58 -13.05 -15.03
CA GLU A 64 -4.25 -14.37 -14.49
C GLU A 64 -3.42 -14.17 -13.22
N VAL A 65 -3.72 -14.92 -12.18
CA VAL A 65 -3.02 -14.90 -10.90
C VAL A 65 -2.44 -16.29 -10.65
N ALA A 66 -1.12 -16.35 -10.42
CA ALA A 66 -0.46 -17.59 -10.03
C ALA A 66 0.10 -17.45 -8.61
N SER A 67 -0.05 -18.48 -7.79
CA SER A 67 0.47 -18.51 -6.43
C SER A 67 1.93 -18.96 -6.37
N ASN A 68 2.66 -18.47 -5.36
CA ASN A 68 4.01 -18.86 -4.93
C ASN A 68 5.10 -18.85 -6.00
N ASP A 69 5.18 -19.83 -6.88
CA ASP A 69 6.25 -20.00 -7.89
C ASP A 69 5.85 -19.54 -9.30
N GLY A 70 4.61 -19.09 -9.49
CA GLY A 70 4.12 -18.60 -10.77
C GLY A 70 3.73 -19.68 -11.76
N THR A 71 3.62 -20.94 -11.34
CA THR A 71 3.29 -22.07 -12.20
C THR A 71 1.80 -22.46 -12.12
N ASP A 72 1.19 -22.32 -10.95
CA ASP A 72 -0.19 -22.71 -10.72
C ASP A 72 -1.15 -21.51 -10.86
N PHE A 73 -1.88 -21.46 -11.95
CA PHE A 73 -2.90 -20.42 -12.16
C PHE A 73 -4.14 -20.67 -11.31
N ALA A 74 -4.55 -19.60 -10.64
CA ALA A 74 -5.72 -19.63 -9.78
C ALA A 74 -7.02 -19.79 -10.58
N PRO A 75 -8.03 -20.51 -10.03
CA PRO A 75 -9.38 -20.52 -10.58
C PRO A 75 -9.98 -19.12 -10.67
N GLU A 76 -10.97 -18.93 -11.55
CA GLU A 76 -11.64 -17.62 -11.77
C GLU A 76 -12.18 -17.00 -10.48
N GLU A 77 -12.70 -17.81 -9.55
CA GLU A 77 -13.18 -17.36 -8.25
C GLU A 77 -12.06 -16.73 -7.40
N MET A 78 -10.89 -17.34 -7.39
CA MET A 78 -9.73 -16.78 -6.68
C MET A 78 -9.26 -15.47 -7.33
N VAL A 79 -9.26 -15.37 -8.66
CA VAL A 79 -8.94 -14.11 -9.36
C VAL A 79 -9.91 -13.01 -8.95
N LYS A 80 -11.21 -13.33 -8.80
CA LYS A 80 -12.22 -12.40 -8.28
C LYS A 80 -11.90 -11.96 -6.84
N ASN A 81 -11.57 -12.90 -5.96
CA ASN A 81 -11.18 -12.62 -4.59
C ASN A 81 -9.90 -11.78 -4.54
N PHE A 82 -8.92 -12.08 -5.39
CA PHE A 82 -7.70 -11.28 -5.53
C PHE A 82 -7.99 -9.82 -5.94
N ARG A 83 -8.89 -9.60 -6.89
CA ARG A 83 -9.33 -8.23 -7.26
C ARG A 83 -10.00 -7.50 -6.10
N MET A 84 -10.77 -8.21 -5.26
CA MET A 84 -11.38 -7.63 -4.04
C MET A 84 -10.32 -7.27 -3.00
N TYR A 85 -9.36 -8.17 -2.77
CA TYR A 85 -8.20 -7.91 -1.93
C TYR A 85 -7.39 -6.70 -2.41
N TYR A 86 -7.11 -6.63 -3.72
CA TYR A 86 -6.41 -5.49 -4.33
C TYR A 86 -7.12 -4.16 -4.08
N LYS A 87 -8.45 -4.14 -4.16
CA LYS A 87 -9.25 -2.95 -3.81
C LYS A 87 -9.11 -2.57 -2.33
N ALA A 88 -9.02 -3.56 -1.43
CA ALA A 88 -8.79 -3.28 -0.02
C ALA A 88 -7.42 -2.61 0.20
N MET A 89 -6.37 -3.06 -0.50
CA MET A 89 -5.06 -2.40 -0.47
C MET A 89 -5.11 -0.95 -0.96
N LEU A 90 -5.80 -0.68 -2.07
CA LEU A 90 -6.00 0.67 -2.61
C LEU A 90 -6.80 1.58 -1.67
N GLY A 91 -7.65 1.01 -0.83
CA GLY A 91 -8.50 1.74 0.11
C GLY A 91 -7.84 2.05 1.45
N VAL A 92 -6.58 1.71 1.64
CA VAL A 92 -5.83 2.09 2.85
C VAL A 92 -5.40 3.54 2.72
N GLU A 93 -5.85 4.37 3.64
CA GLU A 93 -5.62 5.81 3.66
C GLU A 93 -4.81 6.20 4.89
N MET A 94 -3.75 6.98 4.69
CA MET A 94 -3.04 7.68 5.76
C MET A 94 -3.94 8.78 6.31
N ILE A 95 -4.07 8.85 7.63
CA ILE A 95 -5.03 9.76 8.27
C ILE A 95 -4.34 11.05 8.74
N ASP A 96 -3.14 10.90 9.35
CA ASP A 96 -2.39 12.00 9.91
C ASP A 96 -1.00 11.50 10.34
N TYR A 97 -0.16 12.39 10.84
CA TYR A 97 1.10 12.04 11.48
C TYR A 97 0.89 11.17 12.72
N THR A 98 1.84 10.27 12.99
CA THR A 98 1.80 9.40 14.19
C THR A 98 1.81 10.21 15.49
N GLY A 99 2.41 11.39 15.48
CA GLY A 99 2.72 12.20 16.67
C GLY A 99 3.93 11.68 17.46
N LEU A 100 4.60 10.64 16.95
CA LEU A 100 5.86 10.12 17.51
C LEU A 100 7.06 10.83 16.91
N SER A 101 8.20 10.79 17.60
CA SER A 101 9.46 11.28 17.04
C SER A 101 9.96 10.42 15.89
N ALA A 102 10.90 10.92 15.10
CA ALA A 102 11.53 10.17 14.02
C ALA A 102 12.24 8.90 14.54
N GLU A 103 12.86 8.97 15.71
CA GLU A 103 13.53 7.84 16.36
C GLU A 103 12.52 6.77 16.82
N GLU A 104 11.38 7.18 17.39
CA GLU A 104 10.30 6.25 17.79
C GLU A 104 9.67 5.57 16.58
N ASN A 105 9.38 6.30 15.51
CA ASN A 105 8.90 5.73 14.25
C ASN A 105 9.91 4.73 13.67
N ALA A 106 11.20 5.05 13.66
CA ALA A 106 12.25 4.17 13.17
C ALA A 106 12.40 2.92 14.04
N ALA A 107 12.30 3.05 15.38
CA ALA A 107 12.35 1.92 16.30
C ALA A 107 11.16 0.95 16.09
N LEU A 108 9.94 1.48 15.89
CA LEU A 108 8.77 0.67 15.56
C LEU A 108 8.96 -0.09 14.25
N ALA A 109 9.47 0.59 13.21
CA ALA A 109 9.69 -0.01 11.89
C ALA A 109 10.82 -1.07 11.88
N ALA A 110 11.77 -0.98 12.81
CA ALA A 110 12.86 -1.94 12.96
C ALA A 110 12.43 -3.22 13.69
N ASP A 111 11.37 -3.17 14.50
CA ASP A 111 10.86 -4.32 15.23
C ASP A 111 9.96 -5.20 14.36
N SER A 112 10.56 -6.15 13.67
CA SER A 112 9.83 -7.10 12.82
C SER A 112 8.83 -7.97 13.59
N SER A 113 9.00 -8.15 14.90
CA SER A 113 8.07 -8.93 15.73
C SER A 113 6.77 -8.18 15.99
N ASN A 114 6.78 -6.85 15.90
CA ASN A 114 5.61 -5.98 16.00
C ASN A 114 4.93 -5.72 14.64
N MET A 115 5.47 -6.24 13.54
CA MET A 115 4.85 -6.06 12.22
C MET A 115 3.55 -6.87 12.15
N MET A 116 2.43 -6.18 12.03
CA MET A 116 1.11 -6.80 11.92
C MET A 116 0.87 -7.36 10.51
N TYR A 117 1.28 -6.61 9.50
CA TYR A 117 1.06 -6.95 8.10
C TYR A 117 2.03 -6.19 7.20
N SER A 118 2.43 -6.81 6.11
CA SER A 118 3.12 -6.13 5.02
C SER A 118 2.74 -6.71 3.67
N PHE A 119 2.85 -5.89 2.64
CA PHE A 119 2.85 -6.36 1.27
C PHE A 119 3.97 -5.72 0.47
N THR A 120 4.59 -6.54 -0.37
CA THR A 120 5.62 -6.12 -1.31
C THR A 120 5.09 -6.27 -2.72
N TYR A 121 5.08 -5.20 -3.50
CA TYR A 121 4.68 -5.26 -4.89
C TYR A 121 5.85 -4.96 -5.82
N THR A 122 5.84 -5.62 -6.97
CA THR A 122 6.78 -5.37 -8.06
C THR A 122 6.00 -4.82 -9.25
N THR A 123 6.43 -3.70 -9.79
CA THR A 123 5.83 -3.13 -11.00
C THR A 123 6.32 -3.88 -12.24
N LEU A 124 5.64 -3.68 -13.39
CA LEU A 124 6.12 -4.22 -14.68
C LEU A 124 7.52 -3.73 -15.07
N SER A 125 7.95 -2.57 -14.55
CA SER A 125 9.33 -2.06 -14.74
C SER A 125 10.36 -2.70 -13.82
N GLY A 126 9.97 -3.62 -12.94
CA GLY A 126 10.85 -4.30 -11.97
C GLY A 126 11.11 -3.52 -10.69
N LYS A 127 10.47 -2.36 -10.48
CA LYS A 127 10.60 -1.62 -9.22
C LYS A 127 9.83 -2.36 -8.12
N GLU A 128 10.55 -2.74 -7.05
CA GLU A 128 9.98 -3.33 -5.86
C GLU A 128 9.75 -2.27 -4.77
N THR A 129 8.63 -2.40 -4.07
CA THR A 129 8.29 -1.53 -2.94
C THR A 129 7.55 -2.35 -1.88
N THR A 130 7.98 -2.22 -0.63
CA THR A 130 7.34 -2.84 0.52
C THR A 130 6.59 -1.78 1.32
N ILE A 131 5.32 -2.07 1.63
CA ILE A 131 4.50 -1.30 2.55
C ILE A 131 4.23 -2.19 3.76
N ALA A 132 4.53 -1.68 4.97
CA ALA A 132 4.38 -2.43 6.20
C ALA A 132 3.67 -1.62 7.28
N PHE A 133 2.98 -2.32 8.17
CA PHE A 133 2.09 -1.75 9.18
C PHE A 133 2.48 -2.26 10.57
N TYR A 134 2.72 -1.31 11.49
CA TYR A 134 3.20 -1.57 12.85
C TYR A 134 2.23 -0.95 13.86
N PRO A 135 1.46 -1.75 14.63
CA PRO A 135 0.59 -1.24 15.67
C PRO A 135 1.40 -0.47 16.72
N TYR A 136 0.95 0.72 17.10
CA TYR A 136 1.54 1.48 18.21
C TYR A 136 0.49 2.02 19.18
N SER A 137 -0.77 1.86 18.86
CA SER A 137 -1.89 2.12 19.76
C SER A 137 -3.06 1.19 19.46
N THR A 138 -4.11 1.25 20.25
CA THR A 138 -5.30 0.39 20.10
C THR A 138 -5.98 0.51 18.73
N ARG A 139 -5.83 1.65 18.03
CA ARG A 139 -6.56 1.93 16.80
C ARG A 139 -5.68 2.37 15.63
N ARG A 140 -4.36 2.47 15.83
CA ARG A 140 -3.45 3.07 14.86
C ARG A 140 -2.25 2.20 14.58
N CYS A 141 -1.92 2.08 13.30
CA CYS A 141 -0.68 1.48 12.82
C CYS A 141 0.18 2.55 12.15
N LEU A 142 1.46 2.64 12.50
CA LEU A 142 2.44 3.31 11.67
C LEU A 142 2.46 2.59 10.31
N VAL A 143 2.36 3.34 9.22
CA VAL A 143 2.60 2.83 7.87
C VAL A 143 3.98 3.24 7.40
N THR A 144 4.72 2.29 6.83
CA THR A 144 6.04 2.54 6.25
C THR A 144 6.08 2.17 4.79
N ILE A 145 6.84 2.92 4.01
CA ILE A 145 7.21 2.61 2.62
C ILE A 145 8.71 2.36 2.60
N ASN A 146 9.12 1.14 2.27
CA ASN A 146 10.51 0.71 2.32
C ASN A 146 11.18 0.99 3.68
N GLY A 147 10.47 0.71 4.77
CA GLY A 147 10.94 0.87 6.15
C GLY A 147 10.94 2.30 6.69
N LYS A 148 10.42 3.29 5.95
CA LYS A 148 10.34 4.68 6.39
C LYS A 148 8.89 5.15 6.43
N GLY A 149 8.50 5.86 7.49
CA GLY A 149 7.16 6.42 7.63
C GLY A 149 7.03 7.31 8.86
N GLU A 150 6.04 8.19 8.80
CA GLU A 150 5.69 9.14 9.86
C GLU A 150 4.18 9.31 9.99
N PHE A 151 3.42 8.60 9.15
CA PHE A 151 1.97 8.66 9.11
C PHE A 151 1.36 7.38 9.68
N TYR A 152 0.10 7.48 10.11
CA TYR A 152 -0.66 6.31 10.56
C TYR A 152 -1.87 6.02 9.69
N VAL A 153 -2.25 4.77 9.71
CA VAL A 153 -3.51 4.25 9.18
C VAL A 153 -4.35 3.65 10.32
N LEU A 154 -5.65 3.48 10.09
CA LEU A 154 -6.50 2.81 11.08
C LEU A 154 -6.27 1.30 11.05
N ILE A 155 -6.22 0.68 12.23
CA ILE A 155 -5.95 -0.75 12.41
C ILE A 155 -7.00 -1.63 11.74
N ASP A 156 -8.28 -1.23 11.73
CA ASP A 156 -9.38 -1.96 11.09
C ASP A 156 -9.18 -2.14 9.59
N ARG A 157 -8.49 -1.20 8.93
CA ARG A 157 -8.13 -1.31 7.51
C ARG A 157 -7.09 -2.39 7.28
N VAL A 158 -6.13 -2.50 8.20
CA VAL A 158 -5.09 -3.55 8.15
C VAL A 158 -5.70 -4.91 8.47
N GLU A 159 -6.55 -5.00 9.49
CA GLU A 159 -7.30 -6.23 9.83
C GLU A 159 -8.16 -6.73 8.66
N LYS A 160 -8.79 -5.79 7.95
CA LYS A 160 -9.54 -6.14 6.74
C LYS A 160 -8.64 -6.75 5.66
N MET A 161 -7.45 -6.21 5.41
CA MET A 161 -6.50 -6.80 4.46
C MET A 161 -6.09 -8.21 4.88
N ILE A 162 -5.81 -8.44 6.17
CA ILE A 162 -5.48 -9.76 6.71
C ILE A 162 -6.64 -10.74 6.47
N SER A 163 -7.87 -10.34 6.82
CA SER A 163 -9.07 -11.15 6.58
C SER A 163 -9.30 -11.46 5.10
N ASP A 164 -9.07 -10.48 4.22
CA ASP A 164 -9.24 -10.70 2.78
C ASP A 164 -8.11 -11.57 2.20
N THR A 165 -6.90 -11.54 2.79
CA THR A 165 -5.81 -12.46 2.44
C THR A 165 -6.21 -13.91 2.68
N GLY A 166 -6.89 -14.22 3.79
CA GLY A 166 -7.40 -15.56 4.09
C GLY A 166 -8.39 -16.11 3.06
N LYS A 167 -9.00 -15.27 2.23
CA LYS A 167 -9.89 -15.69 1.12
C LYS A 167 -9.15 -16.04 -0.17
N LEU A 168 -7.83 -15.86 -0.19
CA LEU A 168 -6.96 -16.17 -1.33
C LEU A 168 -6.35 -17.57 -1.24
N LEU A 169 -6.62 -18.30 -0.16
CA LEU A 169 -6.23 -19.68 0.11
C LEU A 169 -7.42 -20.61 -0.13
#